data_b89043aed2a0b2e1d9b71c3293ddea7c
#
_entry.id   b89043aed2a0b2e1d9b71c3293ddea7c
#
_cell.length_a   1.000
_cell.length_b   1.000
_cell.length_c   1.000
_cell.angle_alpha   90.00
_cell.angle_beta   90.00
_cell.angle_gamma   90.00
#
_symmetry.space_group_name_H-M   'P 1'
#
loop_
_entity.id
_entity.type
_entity.pdbx_description
1 polymer ?
#
loop_
_entity_poly.entity_id
_entity_poly.type
_entity_poly.pdbx_seq_one_letter_code
_entity_poly.pdbx_strand_id
1 'polypeptide(L)'
;SVQLTGNIGKEVNLISFENGNKKATLVLATNESFTNTKGEKVKNTTWHNLIAWGKTAELMAQSIQKGNEISVHGKISNRSYTDKEGNTRYVTEIVVNEFFKVASTSAPLTEAVPF
;
A
#
# COMPACT_ATOMS: atom_id res chain seq x y z
N SER A 1 -3.50 1.27 15.43
CA SER A 1 -2.71 1.64 14.26
C SER A 1 -2.05 0.41 13.65
N VAL A 2 -1.71 0.53 12.38
CA VAL A 2 -1.15 -0.56 11.60
C VAL A 2 0.12 -0.08 10.92
N GLN A 3 1.12 -0.94 10.90
CA GLN A 3 2.34 -0.67 10.13
C GLN A 3 2.58 -1.86 9.21
N LEU A 4 2.77 -1.58 7.93
CA LEU A 4 3.00 -2.61 6.92
C LEU A 4 4.16 -2.20 6.03
N THR A 5 4.94 -3.19 5.63
CA THR A 5 6.00 -3.01 4.64
C THR A 5 5.79 -4.02 3.53
N GLY A 6 5.79 -3.57 2.30
CA GLY A 6 5.57 -4.45 1.18
C GLY A 6 5.80 -3.73 -0.13
N ASN A 7 5.38 -4.36 -1.22
CA ASN A 7 5.59 -3.83 -2.56
C ASN A 7 4.28 -3.36 -3.17
N ILE A 8 4.36 -2.27 -3.90
CA ILE A 8 3.19 -1.70 -4.59
C ILE A 8 2.86 -2.58 -5.80
N GLY A 9 1.62 -3.07 -5.83
CA GLY A 9 1.19 -4.00 -6.87
C GLY A 9 0.57 -3.35 -8.10
N LYS A 10 0.18 -2.08 -8.00
CA LYS A 10 -0.42 -1.33 -9.09
C LYS A 10 0.05 0.11 -9.02
N GLU A 11 -0.06 0.82 -10.11
CA GLU A 11 0.23 2.25 -10.10
C GLU A 11 -0.74 2.97 -9.16
N VAL A 12 -0.27 4.03 -8.54
CA VAL A 12 -1.09 4.83 -7.64
C VAL A 12 -2.18 5.52 -8.46
N ASN A 13 -3.42 5.39 -8.02
CA ASN A 13 -4.53 6.05 -8.68
C ASN A 13 -4.91 7.29 -7.87
N LEU A 14 -4.67 8.46 -8.45
CA LEU A 14 -4.96 9.73 -7.78
C LEU A 14 -6.25 10.32 -8.35
N ILE A 15 -7.19 10.60 -7.46
CA ILE A 15 -8.47 11.19 -7.83
C ILE A 15 -8.54 12.58 -7.22
N SER A 16 -8.90 13.57 -8.04
CA SER A 16 -9.13 14.93 -7.57
C SER A 16 -10.62 15.21 -7.59
N PHE A 17 -11.12 15.74 -6.48
CA PHE A 17 -12.53 16.09 -6.37
C PHE A 17 -12.73 17.58 -6.63
N GLU A 18 -13.97 17.96 -6.94
CA GLU A 18 -14.29 19.34 -7.27
C GLU A 18 -13.95 20.33 -6.17
N ASN A 19 -14.03 19.89 -4.92
CA ASN A 19 -13.72 20.77 -3.79
C ASN A 19 -12.21 20.90 -3.52
N GLY A 20 -11.39 20.34 -4.41
CA GLY A 20 -9.95 20.39 -4.24
C GLY A 20 -9.33 19.27 -3.43
N ASN A 21 -10.14 18.41 -2.85
CA ASN A 21 -9.63 17.26 -2.12
C ASN A 21 -9.05 16.24 -3.07
N LYS A 22 -8.08 15.49 -2.59
CA LYS A 22 -7.46 14.43 -3.37
C LYS A 22 -7.45 13.14 -2.60
N LYS A 23 -7.59 12.05 -3.32
CA LYS A 23 -7.61 10.70 -2.77
C LYS A 23 -6.72 9.82 -3.62
N ALA A 24 -5.83 9.08 -2.99
CA ALA A 24 -5.00 8.10 -3.68
C ALA A 24 -5.41 6.71 -3.22
N THR A 25 -5.50 5.78 -4.18
CA THR A 25 -5.75 4.38 -3.87
C THR A 25 -4.59 3.56 -4.40
N LEU A 26 -4.18 2.59 -3.59
CA LEU A 26 -3.04 1.74 -3.90
C LEU A 26 -3.31 0.33 -3.41
N VAL A 27 -2.52 -0.60 -3.92
CA VAL A 27 -2.55 -1.98 -3.46
C VAL A 27 -1.14 -2.34 -3.02
N LEU A 28 -1.01 -2.82 -1.79
CA LEU A 28 0.26 -3.22 -1.21
C LEU A 28 0.29 -4.73 -1.01
N ALA A 29 1.31 -5.36 -1.51
CA ALA A 29 1.51 -6.80 -1.33
C ALA A 29 2.51 -7.05 -0.23
N THR A 30 2.11 -7.80 0.79
CA THR A 30 3.02 -8.25 1.83
C THR A 30 3.24 -9.74 1.67
N ASN A 31 4.47 -10.17 1.85
CA ASN A 31 4.83 -11.57 1.69
C ASN A 31 5.27 -12.17 3.02
N GLU A 32 4.79 -13.36 3.29
CA GLU A 32 5.21 -14.11 4.45
C GLU A 32 5.68 -15.48 3.97
N SER A 33 6.71 -15.99 4.60
CA SER A 33 7.13 -17.36 4.33
C SER A 33 7.23 -18.11 5.64
N PHE A 34 6.87 -19.38 5.58
CA PHE A 34 6.96 -20.23 6.75
C PHE A 34 7.22 -21.67 6.31
N THR A 35 7.68 -22.48 7.25
CA THR A 35 7.93 -23.89 6.99
C THR A 35 6.73 -24.67 7.50
N ASN A 36 6.12 -25.47 6.64
CA ASN A 36 4.96 -26.25 7.04
C ASN A 36 5.40 -27.52 7.78
N THR A 37 4.42 -28.34 8.18
CA THR A 37 4.71 -29.56 8.94
C THR A 37 5.50 -30.59 8.15
N LYS A 38 5.51 -30.47 6.84
CA LYS A 38 6.27 -31.37 5.96
C LYS A 38 7.69 -30.90 5.71
N GLY A 39 8.07 -29.80 6.34
CA GLY A 39 9.39 -29.23 6.13
C GLY A 39 9.51 -28.40 4.86
N GLU A 40 8.43 -28.13 4.18
CA GLU A 40 8.43 -27.37 2.95
C GLU A 40 8.29 -25.88 3.25
N LYS A 41 8.97 -25.06 2.47
CA LYS A 41 8.86 -23.61 2.59
C LYS A 41 7.65 -23.14 1.82
N VAL A 42 6.75 -22.45 2.52
CA VAL A 42 5.51 -21.95 1.93
C VAL A 42 5.54 -20.43 1.97
N LYS A 43 5.13 -19.81 0.86
CA LYS A 43 5.11 -18.37 0.73
C LYS A 43 3.67 -17.90 0.52
N ASN A 44 3.22 -16.98 1.34
CA ASN A 44 1.90 -16.38 1.21
C ASN A 44 2.03 -14.90 0.87
N THR A 45 1.17 -14.44 -0.03
CA THR A 45 1.09 -13.03 -0.37
C THR A 45 -0.29 -12.53 0.03
N THR A 46 -0.32 -11.44 0.77
CA THR A 46 -1.56 -10.78 1.16
C THR A 46 -1.61 -9.42 0.49
N TRP A 47 -2.76 -9.10 -0.10
CA TRP A 47 -2.97 -7.83 -0.78
C TRP A 47 -3.78 -6.91 0.11
N HIS A 48 -3.27 -5.72 0.32
CA HIS A 48 -3.92 -4.73 1.18
C HIS A 48 -4.34 -3.53 0.35
N ASN A 49 -5.56 -3.06 0.56
CA ASN A 49 -6.03 -1.85 -0.07
C ASN A 49 -5.66 -0.67 0.79
N LEU A 50 -4.95 0.28 0.21
CA LEU A 50 -4.52 1.49 0.90
C LEU A 50 -5.24 2.69 0.35
N ILE A 51 -5.54 3.62 1.22
CA ILE A 51 -6.18 4.88 0.86
C ILE A 51 -5.40 6.00 1.52
N ALA A 52 -5.18 7.07 0.79
CA ALA A 52 -4.56 8.26 1.34
C ALA A 52 -5.35 9.48 0.90
N TRP A 53 -5.34 10.50 1.72
CA TRP A 53 -6.09 11.73 1.46
C TRP A 53 -5.18 12.94 1.47
N GLY A 54 -5.57 13.97 0.71
CA GLY A 54 -4.95 15.27 0.76
C GLY A 54 -3.48 15.25 0.35
N LYS A 55 -2.66 15.89 1.15
CA LYS A 55 -1.24 16.01 0.86
C LYS A 55 -0.52 14.67 0.80
N THR A 56 -0.90 13.76 1.66
CA THR A 56 -0.32 12.41 1.64
C THR A 56 -0.62 11.74 0.30
N ALA A 57 -1.85 11.89 -0.20
CA ALA A 57 -2.23 11.33 -1.49
C ALA A 57 -1.36 11.90 -2.61
N GLU A 58 -1.16 13.22 -2.61
CA GLU A 58 -0.33 13.85 -3.62
C GLU A 58 1.11 13.36 -3.58
N LEU A 59 1.67 13.28 -2.38
CA LEU A 59 3.05 12.84 -2.22
C LEU A 59 3.22 11.40 -2.68
N MET A 60 2.27 10.54 -2.36
CA MET A 60 2.34 9.15 -2.80
C MET A 60 2.27 9.05 -4.32
N ALA A 61 1.37 9.83 -4.93
CA ALA A 61 1.25 9.81 -6.39
C ALA A 61 2.51 10.31 -7.09
N GLN A 62 3.22 11.24 -6.48
CA GLN A 62 4.43 11.80 -7.06
C GLN A 62 5.66 10.91 -6.89
N SER A 63 5.72 10.16 -5.80
CA SER A 63 6.96 9.48 -5.43
C SER A 63 6.90 7.96 -5.52
N ILE A 64 5.71 7.36 -5.59
CA ILE A 64 5.58 5.92 -5.55
C ILE A 64 5.18 5.37 -6.90
N GLN A 65 5.82 4.31 -7.31
CA GLN A 65 5.54 3.62 -8.57
C GLN A 65 5.30 2.15 -8.29
N LYS A 66 4.62 1.50 -9.23
CA LYS A 66 4.41 0.07 -9.17
C LYS A 66 5.75 -0.64 -8.98
N GLY A 67 5.79 -1.59 -8.06
CA GLY A 67 7.00 -2.33 -7.77
C GLY A 67 7.85 -1.78 -6.66
N ASN A 68 7.64 -0.52 -6.29
CA ASN A 68 8.41 0.06 -5.18
C ASN A 68 8.09 -0.64 -3.88
N GLU A 69 9.09 -0.75 -3.03
CA GLU A 69 8.89 -1.22 -1.67
C GLU A 69 8.66 -0.01 -0.78
N ILE A 70 7.59 -0.04 -0.02
CA ILE A 70 7.26 1.07 0.89
C ILE A 70 6.84 0.52 2.24
N SER A 71 6.99 1.35 3.24
CA SER A 71 6.46 1.10 4.57
C SER A 71 5.37 2.14 4.83
N VAL A 72 4.22 1.69 5.30
CA VAL A 72 3.11 2.59 5.58
C VAL A 72 2.69 2.45 7.03
N HIS A 73 2.22 3.56 7.58
CA HIS A 73 1.69 3.60 8.92
C HIS A 73 0.32 4.27 8.85
N GLY A 74 -0.68 3.61 9.39
CA GLY A 74 -2.02 4.12 9.31
C GLY A 74 -2.98 3.38 10.22
N LYS A 75 -4.24 3.39 9.85
CA LYS A 75 -5.27 2.72 10.62
C LYS A 75 -6.17 1.92 9.72
N ILE A 76 -6.72 0.83 10.25
CA ILE A 76 -7.65 0.00 9.52
C ILE A 76 -9.00 0.69 9.51
N SER A 77 -9.63 0.73 8.34
CA SER A 77 -10.95 1.30 8.17
C SER A 77 -11.85 0.30 7.47
N ASN A 78 -13.01 0.08 8.04
CA ASN A 78 -14.03 -0.77 7.44
C ASN A 78 -15.17 0.11 6.99
N ARG A 79 -15.66 -0.14 5.78
CA ARG A 79 -16.82 0.56 5.28
C ARG A 79 -17.70 -0.40 4.49
N SER A 80 -18.95 -0.03 4.31
CA SER A 80 -19.86 -0.82 3.51
C SER A 80 -20.39 0.03 2.37
N TYR A 81 -20.79 -0.65 1.32
CA TYR A 81 -21.45 0.00 0.18
C TYR A 81 -22.42 -0.99 -0.44
N THR A 82 -23.37 -0.46 -1.21
CA THR A 82 -24.34 -1.29 -1.90
C THR A 82 -23.89 -1.41 -3.35
N ASP A 83 -23.77 -2.65 -3.83
CA ASP A 83 -23.36 -2.89 -5.21
C ASP A 83 -24.55 -2.73 -6.16
N LYS A 84 -24.30 -2.95 -7.44
CA LYS A 84 -25.34 -2.77 -8.48
C LYS A 84 -26.50 -3.74 -8.35
N GLU A 85 -26.27 -4.86 -7.67
CA GLU A 85 -27.29 -5.88 -7.49
C GLU A 85 -28.08 -5.68 -6.21
N GLY A 86 -27.79 -4.62 -5.46
CA GLY A 86 -28.47 -4.33 -4.23
C GLY A 86 -27.91 -5.04 -3.01
N ASN A 87 -26.78 -5.73 -3.16
CA ASN A 87 -26.15 -6.43 -2.05
C ASN A 87 -25.23 -5.49 -1.29
N THR A 88 -25.21 -5.65 0.04
CA THR A 88 -24.29 -4.89 0.88
C THR A 88 -22.94 -5.57 0.84
N ARG A 89 -21.92 -4.77 0.51
CA ARG A 89 -20.54 -5.25 0.47
C ARG A 89 -19.72 -4.52 1.52
N TYR A 90 -18.71 -5.19 2.03
CA TYR A 90 -17.83 -4.64 3.05
C TYR A 90 -16.40 -4.58 2.51
N VAL A 91 -15.74 -3.48 2.78
CA VAL A 91 -14.37 -3.27 2.32
C VAL A 91 -13.52 -2.91 3.53
N THR A 92 -12.37 -3.55 3.63
CA THR A 92 -11.38 -3.22 4.64
C THR A 92 -10.23 -2.52 3.93
N GLU A 93 -9.92 -1.34 4.39
CA GLU A 93 -8.86 -0.52 3.81
C GLU A 93 -7.96 -0.01 4.91
N ILE A 94 -6.76 0.41 4.54
CA ILE A 94 -5.86 1.06 5.48
C ILE A 94 -5.74 2.50 5.06
N VAL A 95 -6.10 3.40 5.97
CA VAL A 95 -5.94 4.83 5.74
C VAL A 95 -4.53 5.20 6.13
N VAL A 96 -3.74 5.62 5.17
CA VAL A 96 -2.32 5.90 5.37
C VAL A 96 -2.14 7.26 6.02
N ASN A 97 -1.48 7.29 7.17
CA ASN A 97 -1.12 8.54 7.83
C ASN A 97 0.25 9.02 7.39
N GLU A 98 1.17 8.07 7.22
CA GLU A 98 2.50 8.41 6.72
C GLU A 98 3.09 7.20 6.00
N PHE A 99 4.02 7.46 5.13
CA PHE A 99 4.67 6.40 4.37
C PHE A 99 6.14 6.74 4.15
N PHE A 100 6.92 5.70 3.94
CA PHE A 100 8.34 5.82 3.64
C PHE A 100 8.67 4.91 2.49
N LYS A 101 9.44 5.40 1.55
CA LYS A 101 9.91 4.58 0.46
C LYS A 101 11.17 3.86 0.94
N VAL A 102 11.16 2.54 0.85
CA VAL A 102 12.29 1.75 1.32
C VAL A 102 13.37 1.77 0.25
N ALA A 103 14.62 1.99 0.67
CA ALA A 103 15.71 2.01 -0.27
C ALA A 103 15.87 0.61 -0.87
N SER A 104 16.04 0.55 -2.20
CA SER A 104 16.19 -0.71 -2.89
C SER A 104 17.58 -1.27 -2.61
N THR A 105 17.65 -2.54 -2.22
CA THR A 105 18.94 -3.19 -2.02
C THR A 105 19.63 -3.46 -3.35
N SER A 106 18.91 -3.39 -4.44
CA SER A 106 19.51 -3.55 -5.75
C SER A 106 20.06 -2.23 -6.27
N ALA A 107 19.75 -1.13 -5.62
CA ALA A 107 20.31 0.14 -6.00
C ALA A 107 21.80 0.10 -5.78
N PRO A 108 22.56 0.70 -6.66
CA PRO A 108 24.00 0.73 -6.49
C PRO A 108 24.33 1.32 -5.14
N LEU A 109 24.96 0.56 -4.34
CA LEU A 109 25.33 1.03 -3.02
C LEU A 109 26.23 2.23 -3.10
N THR A 110 26.92 2.33 -4.20
CA THR A 110 27.75 3.49 -4.42
C THR A 110 26.97 4.77 -4.47
N GLU A 111 25.74 4.70 -4.89
CA GLU A 111 24.92 5.89 -4.90
C GLU A 111 24.34 6.16 -3.54
N ALA A 112 24.08 5.12 -2.84
CA ALA A 112 23.47 5.25 -1.55
C ALA A 112 24.44 5.77 -0.53
N VAL A 113 25.68 5.78 -0.90
CA VAL A 113 26.66 6.01 0.09
C VAL A 113 27.57 7.10 -0.21
N PRO A 114 27.13 8.17 -0.49
CA PRO A 114 28.05 9.25 -0.53
C PRO A 114 28.17 9.73 0.89
N PHE A 115 29.06 9.35 1.51
CA PHE A 115 29.27 9.91 2.81
C PHE A 115 30.59 9.65 3.39
#